data_12eeb9a0e2116b371a6aedea6f0d5b14
#
_entry.id   12eeb9a0e2116b371a6aedea6f0d5b14
#
_cell.length_a   1.000
_cell.length_b   1.000
_cell.length_c   1.000
_cell.angle_alpha   90.00
_cell.angle_beta   90.00
_cell.angle_gamma   90.00
#
_symmetry.space_group_name_H-M   'P 1'
#
loop_
_entity.id
_entity.type
_entity.pdbx_description
1 polymer ?
#
loop_
_entity_poly.entity_id
_entity_poly.type
_entity_poly.pdbx_seq_one_letter_code
_entity_poly.pdbx_strand_id
1 'polypeptide(L)'
;KELKAPKGQMNKFGNYKYRSCEDILEAVKPLLAKHNATILITDEVKSVNEYMYIEAIVVFSVGKESLSVKAQAGINPNRKGMDIAQSFGSSSSYARKYALAGLLLLDDTKDADSKDNTEENKPASKEDFEDAKQTLREAHEMGSLKDAYHELPSALKTQLRDFANDLRAS
;
A
#
# COMPACT_ATOMS: atom_id res chain seq x y z
N LYS A 1 -3.77 24.68 11.82
CA LYS A 1 -3.05 23.83 12.81
C LYS A 1 -3.99 22.92 13.64
N GLU A 2 -5.30 22.91 13.38
CA GLU A 2 -6.26 22.09 14.14
C GLU A 2 -6.38 20.67 13.57
N LEU A 3 -6.25 20.48 12.26
CA LEU A 3 -6.37 19.17 11.62
C LEU A 3 -5.22 18.24 12.03
N LYS A 4 -5.59 17.12 12.60
CA LYS A 4 -4.69 16.01 12.90
C LYS A 4 -5.31 14.73 12.32
N ALA A 5 -4.68 14.12 11.35
CA ALA A 5 -5.04 12.81 10.81
C ALA A 5 -3.88 11.85 11.09
N PRO A 6 -3.83 11.24 12.28
CA PRO A 6 -2.73 10.36 12.68
C PRO A 6 -2.71 9.09 11.81
N LYS A 7 -1.51 8.54 11.58
CA LYS A 7 -1.34 7.23 10.91
C LYS A 7 -1.76 6.13 11.88
N GLY A 8 -3.04 5.75 11.86
CA GLY A 8 -3.63 4.73 12.75
C GLY A 8 -3.61 3.31 12.19
N GLN A 9 -3.50 3.17 10.88
CA GLN A 9 -3.49 1.87 10.20
C GLN A 9 -2.07 1.26 10.19
N MET A 10 -1.99 -0.07 10.27
CA MET A 10 -0.72 -0.80 10.20
C MET A 10 -0.71 -1.68 8.95
N ASN A 11 0.25 -1.47 8.06
CA ASN A 11 0.52 -2.42 7.00
C ASN A 11 1.43 -3.52 7.57
N LYS A 12 0.86 -4.72 7.74
CA LYS A 12 1.58 -5.88 8.31
C LYS A 12 2.67 -6.41 7.38
N PHE A 13 2.52 -6.24 6.05
CA PHE A 13 3.51 -6.70 5.07
C PHE A 13 4.75 -5.80 5.03
N GLY A 14 4.57 -4.49 5.10
CA GLY A 14 5.67 -3.51 5.07
C GLY A 14 6.07 -2.99 6.45
N ASN A 15 5.47 -3.48 7.53
CA ASN A 15 5.72 -3.08 8.93
C ASN A 15 5.79 -1.56 9.13
N TYR A 16 4.84 -0.82 8.53
CA TYR A 16 4.74 0.64 8.70
C TYR A 16 3.31 1.09 8.99
N LYS A 17 3.19 2.22 9.69
CA LYS A 17 1.91 2.88 9.94
C LYS A 17 1.57 3.82 8.78
N TYR A 18 0.33 3.74 8.33
CA TYR A 18 -0.21 4.64 7.30
C TYR A 18 -1.56 5.20 7.71
N ARG A 19 -2.04 6.21 6.99
CA ARG A 19 -3.41 6.72 7.08
C ARG A 19 -4.16 6.37 5.79
N SER A 20 -5.41 5.98 5.92
CA SER A 20 -6.28 5.77 4.78
C SER A 20 -6.91 7.08 4.31
N CYS A 21 -7.57 7.06 3.16
CA CYS A 21 -8.41 8.17 2.70
C CYS A 21 -9.51 8.47 3.73
N GLU A 22 -10.13 7.43 4.28
CA GLU A 22 -11.20 7.49 5.28
C GLU A 22 -10.72 8.15 6.57
N ASP A 23 -9.51 7.85 7.05
CA ASP A 23 -8.94 8.49 8.24
C ASP A 23 -8.81 10.01 8.07
N ILE A 24 -8.44 10.46 6.86
CA ILE A 24 -8.37 11.90 6.54
C ILE A 24 -9.77 12.52 6.54
N LEU A 25 -10.72 11.85 5.88
CA LEU A 25 -12.10 12.32 5.79
C LEU A 25 -12.76 12.44 7.17
N GLU A 26 -12.60 11.43 8.02
CA GLU A 26 -13.13 11.48 9.39
C GLU A 26 -12.51 12.61 10.22
N ALA A 27 -11.22 12.84 10.08
CA ALA A 27 -10.54 13.91 10.80
C ALA A 27 -10.95 15.33 10.33
N VAL A 28 -11.29 15.50 9.04
CA VAL A 28 -11.65 16.82 8.49
C VAL A 28 -13.12 17.18 8.64
N LYS A 29 -14.04 16.19 8.68
CA LYS A 29 -15.50 16.44 8.79
C LYS A 29 -15.91 17.43 9.88
N PRO A 30 -15.43 17.33 11.14
CA PRO A 30 -15.80 18.30 12.18
C PRO A 30 -15.35 19.73 11.86
N LEU A 31 -14.18 19.86 11.20
CA LEU A 31 -13.65 21.18 10.82
C LEU A 31 -14.44 21.77 9.66
N LEU A 32 -14.84 20.96 8.67
CA LEU A 32 -15.72 21.39 7.59
C LEU A 32 -17.04 21.93 8.14
N ALA A 33 -17.67 21.21 9.06
CA ALA A 33 -18.91 21.65 9.71
C ALA A 33 -18.70 22.96 10.50
N LYS A 34 -17.61 23.05 11.28
CA LYS A 34 -17.28 24.26 12.05
C LYS A 34 -17.12 25.51 11.18
N HIS A 35 -16.56 25.36 9.98
CA HIS A 35 -16.25 26.47 9.08
C HIS A 35 -17.24 26.63 7.92
N ASN A 36 -18.38 25.92 7.92
CA ASN A 36 -19.34 25.90 6.81
C ASN A 36 -18.66 25.64 5.46
N ALA A 37 -17.68 24.74 5.46
CA ALA A 37 -16.93 24.35 4.29
C ALA A 37 -17.39 22.96 3.79
N THR A 38 -17.15 22.68 2.52
CA THR A 38 -17.45 21.39 1.90
C THR A 38 -16.24 20.85 1.15
N ILE A 39 -16.13 19.54 1.07
CA ILE A 39 -15.23 18.83 0.17
C ILE A 39 -16.06 17.92 -0.71
N LEU A 40 -15.88 18.05 -2.03
CA LEU A 40 -16.40 17.13 -3.03
C LEU A 40 -15.24 16.40 -3.66
N ILE A 41 -15.37 15.07 -3.81
CA ILE A 41 -14.36 14.23 -4.43
C ILE A 41 -14.98 13.49 -5.61
N THR A 42 -14.33 13.56 -6.76
CA THR A 42 -14.70 12.82 -7.98
C THR A 42 -13.47 12.10 -8.52
N ASP A 43 -13.69 10.99 -9.21
CA ASP A 43 -12.65 10.22 -9.87
C ASP A 43 -12.90 10.14 -11.36
N GLU A 44 -11.83 10.23 -12.14
CA GLU A 44 -11.84 10.01 -13.58
C GLU A 44 -10.81 8.96 -13.95
N VAL A 45 -11.19 8.04 -14.84
CA VAL A 45 -10.25 7.10 -15.45
C VAL A 45 -9.60 7.77 -16.64
N LYS A 46 -8.28 7.78 -16.67
CA LYS A 46 -7.49 8.35 -17.76
C LYS A 46 -6.41 7.38 -18.23
N SER A 47 -5.84 7.68 -19.38
CA SER A 47 -4.69 6.93 -19.90
C SER A 47 -3.64 7.86 -20.50
N VAL A 48 -2.42 7.44 -20.40
CA VAL A 48 -1.27 8.04 -21.09
C VAL A 48 -0.47 6.89 -21.71
N ASN A 49 -0.40 6.87 -23.03
CA ASN A 49 0.08 5.72 -23.80
C ASN A 49 -0.68 4.44 -23.39
N GLU A 50 0.03 3.42 -22.92
CA GLU A 50 -0.53 2.14 -22.48
C GLU A 50 -0.90 2.12 -20.99
N TYR A 51 -0.60 3.19 -20.25
CA TYR A 51 -0.80 3.25 -18.80
C TYR A 51 -2.15 3.87 -18.47
N MET A 52 -2.98 3.12 -17.74
CA MET A 52 -4.23 3.61 -17.18
C MET A 52 -4.01 4.10 -15.75
N TYR A 53 -4.71 5.15 -15.38
CA TYR A 53 -4.67 5.70 -14.03
C TYR A 53 -6.01 6.30 -13.62
N ILE A 54 -6.24 6.39 -12.31
CA ILE A 54 -7.31 7.17 -11.71
C ILE A 54 -6.77 8.57 -11.43
N GLU A 55 -7.46 9.61 -11.87
CA GLU A 55 -7.29 10.98 -11.42
C GLU A 55 -8.39 11.31 -10.43
N ALA A 56 -8.04 11.54 -9.17
CA ALA A 56 -8.96 12.08 -8.18
C ALA A 56 -8.90 13.60 -8.18
N ILE A 57 -10.08 14.21 -8.17
CA ILE A 57 -10.27 15.66 -8.13
C ILE A 57 -10.95 15.98 -6.80
N VAL A 58 -10.30 16.76 -5.96
CA VAL A 58 -10.85 17.24 -4.69
C VAL A 58 -11.13 18.73 -4.80
N VAL A 59 -12.37 19.10 -4.62
CA VAL A 59 -12.82 20.50 -4.61
C VAL A 59 -13.17 20.88 -3.19
N PHE A 60 -12.50 21.88 -2.65
CA PHE A 60 -12.81 22.51 -1.37
C PHE A 60 -13.55 23.81 -1.60
N SER A 61 -14.65 24.04 -0.89
CA SER A 61 -15.48 25.23 -1.05
C SER A 61 -15.85 25.85 0.29
N VAL A 62 -15.81 27.19 0.36
CA VAL A 62 -16.33 28.01 1.46
C VAL A 62 -17.10 29.17 0.89
N GLY A 63 -18.38 29.26 1.21
CA GLY A 63 -19.27 30.27 0.63
C GLY A 63 -19.33 30.18 -0.89
N LYS A 64 -18.86 31.20 -1.59
CA LYS A 64 -18.84 31.25 -3.08
C LYS A 64 -17.44 30.91 -3.65
N GLU A 65 -16.46 30.76 -2.80
CA GLU A 65 -15.09 30.47 -3.24
C GLU A 65 -14.80 28.99 -3.24
N SER A 66 -14.00 28.54 -4.19
CA SER A 66 -13.54 27.16 -4.27
C SER A 66 -12.12 27.07 -4.81
N LEU A 67 -11.43 26.03 -4.40
CA LEU A 67 -10.17 25.63 -4.98
C LEU A 67 -10.17 24.12 -5.20
N SER A 68 -9.37 23.66 -6.15
CA SER A 68 -9.30 22.23 -6.46
C SER A 68 -7.85 21.74 -6.51
N VAL A 69 -7.66 20.51 -6.11
CA VAL A 69 -6.39 19.77 -6.20
C VAL A 69 -6.66 18.44 -6.88
N LYS A 70 -5.71 18.00 -7.68
CA LYS A 70 -5.76 16.70 -8.37
C LYS A 70 -4.57 15.85 -7.96
N ALA A 71 -4.78 14.54 -7.92
CA ALA A 71 -3.71 13.57 -7.81
C ALA A 71 -4.05 12.31 -8.60
N GLN A 72 -3.03 11.57 -8.99
CA GLN A 72 -3.17 10.38 -9.81
C GLN A 72 -2.62 9.16 -9.10
N ALA A 73 -3.21 8.00 -9.43
CA ALA A 73 -2.68 6.69 -9.06
C ALA A 73 -2.83 5.72 -10.24
N GLY A 74 -1.75 5.06 -10.59
CA GLY A 74 -1.72 4.07 -11.67
C GLY A 74 -2.61 2.87 -11.38
N ILE A 75 -3.20 2.31 -12.44
CA ILE A 75 -3.98 1.08 -12.39
C ILE A 75 -3.09 -0.05 -12.90
N ASN A 76 -2.95 -1.12 -12.12
CA ASN A 76 -2.31 -2.35 -12.58
C ASN A 76 -3.39 -3.42 -12.79
N PRO A 77 -3.88 -3.62 -14.03
CA PRO A 77 -4.95 -4.57 -14.32
C PRO A 77 -4.51 -6.04 -14.12
N ASN A 78 -3.20 -6.30 -14.13
CA ASN A 78 -2.62 -7.63 -14.01
C ASN A 78 -2.04 -7.89 -12.61
N ARG A 79 -2.46 -7.14 -11.59
CA ARG A 79 -1.97 -7.31 -10.23
C ARG A 79 -2.36 -8.69 -9.69
N LYS A 80 -1.36 -9.49 -9.39
CA LYS A 80 -1.55 -10.87 -8.88
C LYS A 80 -2.37 -10.84 -7.58
N GLY A 81 -3.43 -11.66 -7.52
CA GLY A 81 -4.30 -11.77 -6.34
C GLY A 81 -5.36 -10.68 -6.19
N MET A 82 -5.56 -9.83 -7.20
CA MET A 82 -6.64 -8.85 -7.26
C MET A 82 -7.42 -8.99 -8.56
N ASP A 83 -8.74 -8.87 -8.50
CA ASP A 83 -9.56 -8.68 -9.70
C ASP A 83 -9.47 -7.22 -10.22
N ILE A 84 -10.01 -6.99 -11.40
CA ILE A 84 -9.94 -5.66 -12.03
C ILE A 84 -10.67 -4.60 -11.21
N ALA A 85 -11.82 -4.92 -10.59
CA ALA A 85 -12.58 -3.98 -9.77
C ALA A 85 -11.81 -3.60 -8.50
N GLN A 86 -11.13 -4.56 -7.86
CA GLN A 86 -10.25 -4.30 -6.72
C GLN A 86 -9.05 -3.44 -7.09
N SER A 87 -8.48 -3.63 -8.29
CA SER A 87 -7.37 -2.81 -8.78
C SER A 87 -7.79 -1.34 -8.97
N PHE A 88 -8.96 -1.12 -9.57
CA PHE A 88 -9.55 0.22 -9.70
C PHE A 88 -9.85 0.85 -8.34
N GLY A 89 -10.53 0.14 -7.45
CA GLY A 89 -10.86 0.62 -6.10
C GLY A 89 -9.63 0.99 -5.28
N SER A 90 -8.58 0.18 -5.35
CA SER A 90 -7.30 0.48 -4.71
C SER A 90 -6.68 1.76 -5.26
N SER A 91 -6.61 1.91 -6.59
CA SER A 91 -6.05 3.10 -7.24
C SER A 91 -6.86 4.36 -6.93
N SER A 92 -8.21 4.26 -6.89
CA SER A 92 -9.08 5.36 -6.46
C SER A 92 -8.76 5.81 -5.03
N SER A 93 -8.66 4.86 -4.07
CA SER A 93 -8.33 5.19 -2.68
C SER A 93 -6.97 5.89 -2.56
N TYR A 94 -5.96 5.46 -3.32
CA TYR A 94 -4.65 6.12 -3.35
C TYR A 94 -4.73 7.53 -3.95
N ALA A 95 -5.36 7.70 -5.12
CA ALA A 95 -5.47 9.00 -5.76
C ALA A 95 -6.19 10.02 -4.86
N ARG A 96 -7.31 9.61 -4.23
CA ARG A 96 -8.06 10.44 -3.27
C ARG A 96 -7.21 10.81 -2.05
N LYS A 97 -6.49 9.85 -1.48
CA LYS A 97 -5.58 10.09 -0.34
C LYS A 97 -4.55 11.17 -0.68
N TYR A 98 -3.89 11.07 -1.83
CA TYR A 98 -2.88 12.03 -2.26
C TYR A 98 -3.47 13.41 -2.57
N ALA A 99 -4.62 13.48 -3.22
CA ALA A 99 -5.30 14.75 -3.47
C ALA A 99 -5.71 15.45 -2.17
N LEU A 100 -6.27 14.71 -1.20
CA LEU A 100 -6.60 15.23 0.14
C LEU A 100 -5.35 15.65 0.90
N ALA A 101 -4.28 14.86 0.87
CA ALA A 101 -3.03 15.20 1.56
C ALA A 101 -2.43 16.50 1.00
N GLY A 102 -2.43 16.67 -0.33
CA GLY A 102 -1.98 17.90 -0.98
C GLY A 102 -2.86 19.11 -0.63
N LEU A 103 -4.20 18.96 -0.68
CA LEU A 103 -5.14 20.03 -0.33
C LEU A 103 -4.99 20.50 1.12
N LEU A 104 -4.86 19.54 2.05
CA LEU A 104 -4.87 19.79 3.49
C LEU A 104 -3.46 19.98 4.07
N LEU A 105 -2.42 19.96 3.24
CA LEU A 105 -1.01 20.08 3.63
C LEU A 105 -0.64 19.09 4.74
N LEU A 106 -1.10 17.85 4.60
CA LEU A 106 -0.79 16.80 5.55
C LEU A 106 0.65 16.33 5.35
N ASP A 107 1.40 16.30 6.45
CA ASP A 107 2.80 15.83 6.42
C ASP A 107 2.87 14.31 6.24
N ASP A 108 3.51 13.89 5.17
CA ASP A 108 3.76 12.49 4.82
C ASP A 108 5.24 12.07 5.02
N THR A 109 5.98 12.79 5.88
CA THR A 109 7.43 12.60 6.13
C THR A 109 7.86 11.16 6.46
N LYS A 110 6.94 10.21 6.53
CA LYS A 110 7.20 8.76 6.60
C LYS A 110 6.21 8.01 5.74
N ASP A 111 6.07 8.40 4.47
CA ASP A 111 5.20 7.67 3.55
C ASP A 111 5.87 6.36 3.08
N ALA A 112 5.05 5.37 2.80
CA ALA A 112 5.48 4.09 2.26
C ALA A 112 6.24 4.24 0.93
N ASP A 113 5.93 5.31 0.17
CA ASP A 113 6.58 5.61 -1.10
C ASP A 113 8.04 6.08 -0.92
N SER A 114 8.44 6.47 0.30
CA SER A 114 9.84 6.77 0.64
C SER A 114 10.64 5.52 1.06
N LYS A 115 9.97 4.39 1.25
CA LYS A 115 10.66 3.11 1.44
C LYS A 115 10.99 2.56 0.07
N ASP A 116 12.26 2.41 -0.18
CA ASP A 116 12.80 1.72 -1.33
C ASP A 116 12.30 0.26 -1.33
N ASN A 117 11.23 -0.01 -2.09
CA ASN A 117 10.70 -1.36 -2.28
C ASN A 117 11.68 -2.26 -3.06
N THR A 118 12.88 -1.76 -3.37
CA THR A 118 13.93 -2.55 -4.02
C THR A 118 14.51 -3.62 -3.09
N GLU A 119 14.27 -3.55 -1.76
CA GLU A 119 14.70 -4.63 -0.85
C GLU A 119 13.89 -5.93 -1.01
N GLU A 120 12.63 -5.86 -1.44
CA GLU A 120 11.85 -7.09 -1.73
C GLU A 120 12.26 -7.80 -3.03
N ASN A 121 13.04 -7.13 -3.89
CA ASN A 121 13.53 -7.67 -5.16
C ASN A 121 15.06 -7.83 -5.22
N LYS A 122 15.79 -7.65 -4.13
CA LYS A 122 17.20 -8.08 -4.12
C LYS A 122 17.23 -9.59 -4.28
N PRO A 123 17.97 -10.10 -5.26
CA PRO A 123 18.22 -11.53 -5.31
C PRO A 123 18.84 -11.93 -3.98
N ALA A 124 18.28 -12.96 -3.35
CA ALA A 124 18.77 -13.48 -2.08
C ALA A 124 20.28 -13.75 -2.21
N SER A 125 21.05 -13.30 -1.26
CA SER A 125 22.48 -13.58 -1.22
C SER A 125 22.71 -15.10 -1.04
N LYS A 126 23.93 -15.58 -1.33
CA LYS A 126 24.26 -16.98 -1.02
C LYS A 126 24.12 -17.30 0.46
N GLU A 127 24.39 -16.32 1.32
CA GLU A 127 24.26 -16.44 2.77
C GLU A 127 22.80 -16.57 3.17
N ASP A 128 21.89 -15.69 2.69
CA ASP A 128 20.45 -15.78 2.92
C ASP A 128 19.86 -17.12 2.48
N PHE A 129 20.39 -17.68 1.38
CA PHE A 129 19.95 -18.96 0.86
C PHE A 129 20.37 -20.15 1.73
N GLU A 130 21.60 -20.15 2.23
CA GLU A 130 22.08 -21.22 3.12
C GLU A 130 21.43 -21.12 4.51
N ASP A 131 21.24 -19.91 5.05
CA ASP A 131 20.52 -19.68 6.32
C ASP A 131 19.07 -20.16 6.24
N ALA A 132 18.40 -19.87 5.13
CA ALA A 132 17.03 -20.34 4.89
C ALA A 132 16.95 -21.87 4.77
N LYS A 133 17.94 -22.52 4.16
CA LYS A 133 18.02 -24.00 4.13
C LYS A 133 18.19 -24.59 5.53
N GLN A 134 19.05 -23.98 6.33
CA GLN A 134 19.28 -24.44 7.71
C GLN A 134 17.98 -24.30 8.53
N THR A 135 17.30 -23.16 8.42
CA THR A 135 16.00 -22.92 9.08
C THR A 135 14.95 -23.97 8.67
N LEU A 136 14.88 -24.34 7.38
CA LEU A 136 13.95 -25.38 6.93
C LEU A 136 14.29 -26.76 7.45
N ARG A 137 15.58 -27.11 7.59
CA ARG A 137 16.00 -28.40 8.18
C ARG A 137 15.59 -28.48 9.65
N GLU A 138 15.90 -27.44 10.44
CA GLU A 138 15.53 -27.37 11.85
C GLU A 138 14.01 -27.42 12.03
N ALA A 139 13.27 -26.70 11.20
CA ALA A 139 11.80 -26.72 11.22
C ALA A 139 11.23 -28.09 10.80
N HIS A 140 11.91 -28.85 9.93
CA HIS A 140 11.52 -30.21 9.58
C HIS A 140 11.67 -31.15 10.79
N GLU A 141 12.80 -31.10 11.49
CA GLU A 141 13.04 -31.87 12.72
C GLU A 141 12.02 -31.54 13.83
N MET A 142 11.55 -30.28 13.88
CA MET A 142 10.54 -29.82 14.84
C MET A 142 9.08 -30.04 14.38
N GLY A 143 8.85 -30.56 13.19
CA GLY A 143 7.51 -30.77 12.62
C GLY A 143 6.79 -29.51 12.17
N SER A 144 7.48 -28.37 12.04
CA SER A 144 6.94 -27.05 11.67
C SER A 144 7.39 -26.57 10.28
N LEU A 145 7.88 -27.48 9.43
CA LEU A 145 8.42 -27.16 8.10
C LEU A 145 7.46 -26.33 7.22
N LYS A 146 6.16 -26.59 7.30
CA LYS A 146 5.16 -25.88 6.50
C LYS A 146 5.09 -24.40 6.88
N ASP A 147 5.11 -24.10 8.16
CA ASP A 147 5.00 -22.73 8.67
C ASP A 147 6.29 -21.96 8.39
N ALA A 148 7.44 -22.57 8.64
CA ALA A 148 8.74 -21.98 8.30
C ALA A 148 8.88 -21.68 6.81
N TYR A 149 8.42 -22.57 5.93
CA TYR A 149 8.41 -22.30 4.49
C TYR A 149 7.49 -21.14 4.11
N HIS A 150 6.33 -21.00 4.78
CA HIS A 150 5.40 -19.89 4.54
C HIS A 150 5.92 -18.53 5.03
N GLU A 151 6.84 -18.50 5.98
CA GLU A 151 7.46 -17.29 6.48
C GLU A 151 8.64 -16.80 5.63
N LEU A 152 9.20 -17.62 4.76
CA LEU A 152 10.30 -17.23 3.87
C LEU A 152 9.93 -16.08 2.94
N PRO A 153 10.87 -15.18 2.59
CA PRO A 153 10.73 -14.21 1.52
C PRO A 153 10.38 -14.85 0.17
N SER A 154 9.61 -14.16 -0.67
CA SER A 154 9.12 -14.68 -1.96
C SER A 154 10.24 -15.15 -2.88
N ALA A 155 11.38 -14.43 -2.90
CA ALA A 155 12.56 -14.79 -3.69
C ALA A 155 13.15 -16.15 -3.27
N LEU A 156 13.24 -16.41 -1.95
CA LEU A 156 13.74 -17.67 -1.40
C LEU A 156 12.74 -18.82 -1.55
N LYS A 157 11.44 -18.55 -1.42
CA LYS A 157 10.39 -19.55 -1.63
C LYS A 157 10.49 -20.22 -3.01
N THR A 158 10.70 -19.42 -4.06
CA THR A 158 10.81 -19.93 -5.42
C THR A 158 12.04 -20.83 -5.58
N GLN A 159 13.16 -20.45 -4.98
CA GLN A 159 14.43 -21.19 -5.10
C GLN A 159 14.48 -22.44 -4.20
N LEU A 160 13.81 -22.41 -3.04
CA LEU A 160 13.85 -23.48 -2.04
C LEU A 160 12.64 -24.43 -2.09
N ARG A 161 11.76 -24.28 -3.09
CA ARG A 161 10.56 -25.12 -3.21
C ARG A 161 10.87 -26.61 -3.31
N ASP A 162 11.81 -26.95 -4.16
CA ASP A 162 12.17 -28.36 -4.40
C ASP A 162 12.89 -28.93 -3.17
N PHE A 163 13.78 -28.17 -2.56
CA PHE A 163 14.44 -28.53 -1.30
C PHE A 163 13.43 -28.77 -0.16
N ALA A 164 12.42 -27.90 0.01
CA ALA A 164 11.38 -28.09 1.01
C ALA A 164 10.48 -29.31 0.73
N ASN A 165 10.26 -29.65 -0.54
CA ASN A 165 9.53 -30.85 -0.94
C ASN A 165 10.33 -32.12 -0.66
N ASP A 166 11.64 -32.10 -0.89
CA ASP A 166 12.53 -33.23 -0.58
C ASP A 166 12.57 -33.51 0.92
N LEU A 167 12.62 -32.46 1.76
CA LEU A 167 12.52 -32.58 3.21
C LEU A 167 11.18 -33.17 3.69
N ARG A 168 10.08 -32.91 2.98
CA ARG A 168 8.77 -33.53 3.31
C ARG A 168 8.68 -34.99 2.97
N ALA A 169 9.49 -35.46 2.02
CA ALA A 169 9.48 -36.84 1.54
C ALA A 169 10.44 -37.73 2.32
N SER A 170 11.35 -37.18 3.11
CA SER A 170 12.30 -37.87 3.98
C SER A 170 11.74 -38.12 5.39
#